data_25309cc644a9efbbac6a9148c8946d4a
#
_entry.id   25309cc644a9efbbac6a9148c8946d4a
#
_cell.length_a   1.000
_cell.length_b   1.000
_cell.length_c   1.000
_cell.angle_alpha   90.00
_cell.angle_beta   90.00
_cell.angle_gamma   90.00
#
_symmetry.space_group_name_H-M   'P 1'
#
loop_
_entity.id
_entity.type
_entity.pdbx_description
1 polymer ?
#
loop_
_entity_poly.entity_id
_entity_poly.type
_entity_poly.pdbx_seq_one_letter_code
_entity_poly.pdbx_strand_id
1 'polypeptide(L)'
;AGGISLAVADFVRQEMKDRGIRAGFASGGITGYLVDMHEEGLIDTLYDVQCFDLAAVESVRKNPKHVKITADRYANPDNPEAVAGQLDFVILGASEIDTDYNVNVTTGSDGSILGGSGGHADTAAGAKLAIIVSKLVNARVSCLVDRVTTVTTPGDTVDVLVTERGIAIHPRHTNLIEKLKEETNLEIFTIEELLDIAKSFTGQPRAVTRGERVVAHSLYRDGTLLDPICRIAE
;
A
#
# COMPACT_ATOMS: atom_id res chain seq x y z
N ALA A 1 1.87 5.21 -9.15
CA ALA A 1 3.06 4.34 -9.26
C ALA A 1 4.30 5.19 -9.06
N GLY A 2 4.93 5.11 -7.90
CA GLY A 2 6.18 5.80 -7.59
C GLY A 2 7.38 4.89 -7.89
N GLY A 3 8.61 5.45 -7.86
CA GLY A 3 9.85 4.70 -8.14
C GLY A 3 10.05 3.47 -7.27
N ILE A 4 9.55 3.47 -6.02
CA ILE A 4 9.61 2.32 -5.11
C ILE A 4 8.75 1.17 -5.64
N SER A 5 7.52 1.43 -6.05
CA SER A 5 6.61 0.39 -6.57
C SER A 5 7.17 -0.26 -7.85
N LEU A 6 7.84 0.52 -8.70
CA LEU A 6 8.52 -0.01 -9.90
C LEU A 6 9.71 -0.89 -9.53
N ALA A 7 10.54 -0.48 -8.57
CA ALA A 7 11.66 -1.29 -8.11
C ALA A 7 11.20 -2.62 -7.50
N VAL A 8 10.15 -2.60 -6.67
CA VAL A 8 9.56 -3.83 -6.12
C VAL A 8 9.03 -4.74 -7.22
N ALA A 9 8.37 -4.19 -8.23
CA ALA A 9 7.87 -4.97 -9.37
C ALA A 9 9.01 -5.66 -10.13
N ASP A 10 10.16 -5.00 -10.27
CA ASP A 10 11.34 -5.59 -10.94
C ASP A 10 11.93 -6.77 -10.15
N PHE A 11 12.06 -6.63 -8.83
CA PHE A 11 12.49 -7.73 -7.97
C PHE A 11 11.52 -8.91 -8.02
N VAL A 12 10.20 -8.66 -7.94
CA VAL A 12 9.18 -9.71 -8.06
C VAL A 12 9.27 -10.42 -9.40
N ARG A 13 9.45 -9.67 -10.50
CA ARG A 13 9.65 -10.22 -11.84
C ARG A 13 10.85 -11.16 -11.91
N GLN A 14 11.99 -10.74 -11.32
CA GLN A 14 13.19 -11.55 -11.32
C GLN A 14 13.01 -12.82 -10.47
N GLU A 15 12.46 -12.72 -9.27
CA GLU A 15 12.16 -13.86 -8.42
C GLU A 15 11.21 -14.85 -9.08
N MET A 16 10.17 -14.36 -9.77
CA MET A 16 9.26 -15.21 -10.52
C MET A 16 9.97 -15.99 -11.62
N LYS A 17 10.91 -15.34 -12.34
CA LYS A 17 11.73 -16.02 -13.37
C LYS A 17 12.64 -17.08 -12.76
N ASP A 18 13.38 -16.72 -11.73
CA ASP A 18 14.39 -17.58 -11.12
C ASP A 18 13.77 -18.82 -10.47
N ARG A 19 12.57 -18.68 -9.92
CA ARG A 19 11.82 -19.77 -9.27
C ARG A 19 10.80 -20.46 -10.16
N GLY A 20 10.60 -20.01 -11.40
CA GLY A 20 9.59 -20.53 -12.30
C GLY A 20 8.14 -20.31 -11.80
N ILE A 21 7.90 -19.25 -11.04
CA ILE A 21 6.59 -18.90 -10.49
C ILE A 21 5.77 -18.17 -11.56
N ARG A 22 4.48 -18.49 -11.63
CA ARG A 22 3.52 -17.79 -12.47
C ARG A 22 2.33 -17.35 -11.64
N ALA A 23 1.90 -16.09 -11.85
CA ALA A 23 0.69 -15.56 -11.23
C ALA A 23 -0.52 -15.77 -12.14
N GLY A 24 -1.65 -16.13 -11.55
CA GLY A 24 -2.92 -16.21 -12.28
C GLY A 24 -3.39 -14.85 -12.77
N PHE A 25 -3.19 -13.82 -11.96
CA PHE A 25 -3.52 -12.45 -12.36
C PHE A 25 -2.72 -11.40 -11.57
N ALA A 26 -2.71 -10.18 -12.11
CA ALA A 26 -2.39 -8.96 -11.38
C ALA A 26 -3.53 -7.95 -11.56
N SER A 27 -3.74 -7.08 -10.57
CA SER A 27 -4.82 -6.11 -10.60
C SER A 27 -4.44 -4.77 -9.98
N GLY A 28 -5.16 -3.74 -10.37
CA GLY A 28 -5.03 -2.38 -9.86
C GLY A 28 -4.81 -1.37 -10.99
N GLY A 29 -3.91 -0.41 -10.74
CA GLY A 29 -3.42 0.48 -11.78
C GLY A 29 -2.31 -0.21 -12.57
N ILE A 30 -2.55 -0.47 -13.84
CA ILE A 30 -1.62 -1.20 -14.71
C ILE A 30 -0.61 -0.24 -15.35
N THR A 31 0.65 -0.62 -15.32
CA THR A 31 1.76 0.05 -16.00
C THR A 31 2.39 -0.88 -17.04
N GLY A 32 3.19 -0.34 -17.93
CA GLY A 32 3.98 -1.11 -18.90
C GLY A 32 4.80 -2.22 -18.25
N TYR A 33 5.23 -2.04 -17.03
CA TYR A 33 5.95 -3.08 -16.25
C TYR A 33 5.15 -4.36 -16.07
N LEU A 34 3.87 -4.24 -15.68
CA LEU A 34 2.98 -5.40 -15.54
C LEU A 34 2.59 -5.97 -16.90
N VAL A 35 2.52 -5.11 -17.92
CA VAL A 35 2.32 -5.54 -19.31
C VAL A 35 3.49 -6.41 -19.77
N ASP A 36 4.74 -5.98 -19.54
CA ASP A 36 5.92 -6.76 -19.87
C ASP A 36 5.93 -8.12 -19.17
N MET A 37 5.62 -8.16 -17.87
CA MET A 37 5.52 -9.41 -17.10
C MET A 37 4.46 -10.36 -17.67
N HIS A 38 3.34 -9.79 -18.14
CA HIS A 38 2.29 -10.57 -18.80
C HIS A 38 2.76 -11.10 -20.16
N GLU A 39 3.41 -10.29 -20.99
CA GLU A 39 3.95 -10.70 -22.30
C GLU A 39 5.04 -11.75 -22.16
N GLU A 40 5.80 -11.73 -21.07
CA GLU A 40 6.78 -12.77 -20.71
C GLU A 40 6.13 -14.06 -20.16
N GLY A 41 4.81 -14.09 -19.99
CA GLY A 41 4.08 -15.23 -19.46
C GLY A 41 4.24 -15.47 -17.95
N LEU A 42 4.70 -14.46 -17.20
CA LEU A 42 4.78 -14.50 -15.74
C LEU A 42 3.41 -14.25 -15.08
N ILE A 43 2.55 -13.48 -15.74
CA ILE A 43 1.19 -13.17 -15.28
C ILE A 43 0.23 -13.59 -16.38
N ASP A 44 -0.80 -14.38 -16.02
CA ASP A 44 -1.76 -14.86 -17.03
C ASP A 44 -2.76 -13.80 -17.45
N THR A 45 -3.32 -13.05 -16.51
CA THR A 45 -4.38 -12.06 -16.77
C THR A 45 -4.09 -10.73 -16.05
N LEU A 46 -4.34 -9.61 -16.71
CA LEU A 46 -4.30 -8.28 -16.11
C LEU A 46 -5.74 -7.78 -15.92
N TYR A 47 -6.13 -7.51 -14.67
CA TYR A 47 -7.39 -6.83 -14.35
C TYR A 47 -7.12 -5.36 -14.08
N ASP A 48 -7.45 -4.52 -15.05
CA ASP A 48 -7.08 -3.10 -15.09
C ASP A 48 -8.24 -2.20 -14.65
N VAL A 49 -8.04 -1.50 -13.54
CA VAL A 49 -8.95 -0.44 -13.08
C VAL A 49 -8.60 0.88 -13.76
N GLN A 50 -7.33 1.12 -14.00
CA GLN A 50 -6.82 2.34 -14.60
C GLN A 50 -5.44 2.11 -15.24
N CYS A 51 -5.33 2.38 -16.54
CA CYS A 51 -4.04 2.43 -17.20
C CYS A 51 -3.24 3.65 -16.71
N PHE A 52 -2.01 3.44 -16.22
CA PHE A 52 -1.15 4.52 -15.75
C PHE A 52 -0.14 5.02 -16.78
N ASP A 53 -0.01 4.33 -17.90
CA ASP A 53 0.86 4.74 -19.00
C ASP A 53 0.34 4.30 -20.36
N LEU A 54 1.00 4.77 -21.43
CA LEU A 54 0.59 4.47 -22.80
C LEU A 54 0.80 2.99 -23.18
N ALA A 55 1.75 2.31 -22.56
CA ALA A 55 1.95 0.87 -22.80
C ALA A 55 0.76 0.07 -22.29
N ALA A 56 0.24 0.39 -21.10
CA ALA A 56 -0.98 -0.22 -20.57
C ALA A 56 -2.22 0.08 -21.44
N VAL A 57 -2.38 1.33 -21.91
CA VAL A 57 -3.46 1.71 -22.85
C VAL A 57 -3.40 0.91 -24.14
N GLU A 58 -2.21 0.73 -24.70
CA GLU A 58 -2.04 -0.04 -25.92
C GLU A 58 -2.26 -1.53 -25.71
N SER A 59 -1.81 -2.07 -24.56
CA SER A 59 -2.04 -3.46 -24.20
C SER A 59 -3.52 -3.77 -24.03
N VAL A 60 -4.28 -2.97 -23.26
CA VAL A 60 -5.73 -3.20 -23.06
C VAL A 60 -6.51 -3.16 -24.36
N ARG A 61 -6.02 -2.41 -25.34
CA ARG A 61 -6.64 -2.31 -26.67
C ARG A 61 -6.44 -3.57 -27.53
N LYS A 62 -5.31 -4.26 -27.38
CA LYS A 62 -4.89 -5.35 -28.26
C LYS A 62 -4.95 -6.73 -27.62
N ASN A 63 -4.82 -6.81 -26.32
CA ASN A 63 -4.66 -8.06 -25.60
C ASN A 63 -5.95 -8.48 -24.89
N PRO A 64 -6.59 -9.59 -25.31
CA PRO A 64 -7.83 -10.04 -24.70
C PRO A 64 -7.71 -10.48 -23.23
N LYS A 65 -6.50 -10.76 -22.75
CA LYS A 65 -6.21 -11.08 -21.35
C LYS A 65 -5.85 -9.83 -20.50
N HIS A 66 -5.80 -8.66 -21.11
CA HIS A 66 -5.75 -7.39 -20.40
C HIS A 66 -7.17 -6.82 -20.32
N VAL A 67 -7.84 -7.10 -19.23
CA VAL A 67 -9.29 -6.89 -19.05
C VAL A 67 -9.52 -5.65 -18.20
N LYS A 68 -10.21 -4.66 -18.78
CA LYS A 68 -10.66 -3.50 -18.03
C LYS A 68 -11.82 -3.89 -17.11
N ILE A 69 -11.70 -3.54 -15.82
CA ILE A 69 -12.71 -3.80 -14.79
C ILE A 69 -13.22 -2.51 -14.16
N THR A 70 -14.39 -2.57 -13.56
CA THR A 70 -14.96 -1.46 -12.78
C THR A 70 -14.37 -1.41 -11.38
N ALA A 71 -14.49 -0.27 -10.68
CA ALA A 71 -14.13 -0.16 -9.28
C ALA A 71 -14.92 -1.16 -8.40
N ASP A 72 -16.17 -1.42 -8.75
CA ASP A 72 -17.02 -2.43 -8.11
C ASP A 72 -16.38 -3.83 -8.18
N ARG A 73 -16.02 -4.28 -9.37
CA ARG A 73 -15.36 -5.59 -9.55
C ARG A 73 -13.93 -5.60 -8.98
N TYR A 74 -13.30 -4.46 -8.87
CA TYR A 74 -11.96 -4.38 -8.28
C TYR A 74 -11.99 -4.63 -6.78
N ALA A 75 -12.78 -3.88 -6.03
CA ALA A 75 -12.61 -3.83 -4.58
C ALA A 75 -13.90 -3.53 -3.78
N ASN A 76 -15.10 -3.60 -4.39
CA ASN A 76 -16.34 -3.42 -3.63
C ASN A 76 -16.52 -4.56 -2.61
N PRO A 77 -16.60 -4.25 -1.30
CA PRO A 77 -16.76 -5.27 -0.25
C PRO A 77 -18.05 -6.08 -0.35
N ASP A 78 -19.08 -5.50 -0.95
CA ASP A 78 -20.39 -6.16 -1.12
C ASP A 78 -20.44 -7.04 -2.38
N ASN A 79 -19.41 -6.99 -3.23
CA ASN A 79 -19.32 -7.81 -4.42
C ASN A 79 -18.48 -9.07 -4.16
N PRO A 80 -19.08 -10.26 -4.08
CA PRO A 80 -18.34 -11.51 -3.83
C PRO A 80 -17.36 -11.88 -4.96
N GLU A 81 -17.50 -11.27 -6.14
CA GLU A 81 -16.58 -11.46 -7.27
C GLU A 81 -15.46 -10.39 -7.30
N ALA A 82 -15.38 -9.53 -6.28
CA ALA A 82 -14.33 -8.52 -6.21
C ALA A 82 -12.94 -9.15 -6.21
N VAL A 83 -12.10 -8.63 -7.09
CA VAL A 83 -10.73 -9.14 -7.29
C VAL A 83 -9.88 -9.00 -6.03
N ALA A 84 -10.11 -7.95 -5.24
CA ALA A 84 -9.37 -7.70 -4.00
C ALA A 84 -9.43 -8.88 -3.03
N GLY A 85 -10.57 -9.57 -2.92
CA GLY A 85 -10.73 -10.75 -2.06
C GLY A 85 -10.02 -12.02 -2.56
N GLN A 86 -9.43 -11.99 -3.74
CA GLN A 86 -8.71 -13.11 -4.35
C GLN A 86 -7.18 -12.88 -4.39
N LEU A 87 -6.71 -11.73 -3.92
CA LEU A 87 -5.28 -11.41 -3.90
C LEU A 87 -4.55 -12.22 -2.82
N ASP A 88 -3.45 -12.87 -3.19
CA ASP A 88 -2.54 -13.49 -2.22
C ASP A 88 -1.77 -12.42 -1.45
N PHE A 89 -1.40 -11.33 -2.11
CA PHE A 89 -0.82 -10.15 -1.46
C PHE A 89 -1.15 -8.88 -2.24
N VAL A 90 -1.07 -7.76 -1.53
CA VAL A 90 -1.11 -6.43 -2.11
C VAL A 90 0.09 -5.62 -1.60
N ILE A 91 0.67 -4.81 -2.49
CA ILE A 91 1.75 -3.88 -2.16
C ILE A 91 1.21 -2.47 -2.31
N LEU A 92 1.22 -1.73 -1.22
CA LEU A 92 0.66 -0.39 -1.11
C LEU A 92 1.72 0.61 -0.63
N GLY A 93 1.57 1.86 -1.01
CA GLY A 93 2.39 2.96 -0.51
C GLY A 93 1.78 3.63 0.70
N ALA A 94 2.54 4.51 1.36
CA ALA A 94 2.07 5.37 2.43
C ALA A 94 2.69 6.75 2.33
N SER A 95 1.95 7.80 2.67
CA SER A 95 2.52 9.10 3.05
C SER A 95 2.93 9.10 4.52
N GLU A 96 2.13 8.47 5.37
CA GLU A 96 2.43 8.21 6.78
C GLU A 96 1.90 6.82 7.17
N ILE A 97 2.55 6.22 8.16
CA ILE A 97 2.07 5.05 8.90
C ILE A 97 2.34 5.28 10.38
N ASP A 98 1.46 4.81 11.28
CA ASP A 98 1.66 4.95 12.72
C ASP A 98 1.93 3.62 13.44
N THR A 99 2.18 3.71 14.74
CA THR A 99 2.49 2.54 15.58
C THR A 99 1.35 1.54 15.71
N ASP A 100 0.13 1.96 15.42
CA ASP A 100 -1.03 1.07 15.32
C ASP A 100 -1.21 0.50 13.90
N TYR A 101 -0.22 0.70 13.01
CA TYR A 101 -0.26 0.33 11.58
C TYR A 101 -1.32 1.06 10.75
N ASN A 102 -1.98 2.10 11.28
CA ASN A 102 -2.87 2.92 10.46
C ASN A 102 -2.08 3.62 9.37
N VAL A 103 -2.64 3.68 8.17
CA VAL A 103 -1.98 4.27 7.00
C VAL A 103 -2.73 5.52 6.53
N ASN A 104 -1.96 6.54 6.19
CA ASN A 104 -2.41 7.75 5.54
C ASN A 104 -1.89 7.80 4.10
N VAL A 105 -2.79 7.99 3.14
CA VAL A 105 -2.48 8.27 1.72
C VAL A 105 -3.28 9.47 1.21
N THR A 106 -4.06 10.11 2.08
CA THR A 106 -5.00 11.18 1.72
C THR A 106 -4.44 12.57 1.98
N THR A 107 -3.71 12.71 3.09
CA THR A 107 -3.11 13.99 3.48
C THR A 107 -1.59 13.90 3.59
N GLY A 108 -0.92 15.03 3.37
CA GLY A 108 0.48 15.20 3.72
C GLY A 108 0.66 15.42 5.22
N SER A 109 1.90 15.34 5.70
CA SER A 109 2.27 15.63 7.09
C SER A 109 2.07 17.10 7.49
N ASP A 110 1.87 17.97 6.51
CA ASP A 110 1.49 19.38 6.68
C ASP A 110 -0.04 19.61 6.68
N GLY A 111 -0.82 18.51 6.54
CA GLY A 111 -2.28 18.53 6.45
C GLY A 111 -2.84 18.92 5.08
N SER A 112 -2.01 19.14 4.06
CA SER A 112 -2.47 19.36 2.69
C SER A 112 -3.15 18.09 2.14
N ILE A 113 -4.20 18.25 1.35
CA ILE A 113 -4.85 17.11 0.69
C ILE A 113 -4.02 16.70 -0.51
N LEU A 114 -3.56 15.45 -0.51
CA LEU A 114 -2.78 14.84 -1.60
C LEU A 114 -3.68 14.22 -2.67
N GLY A 115 -4.79 13.58 -2.24
CA GLY A 115 -5.72 12.91 -3.12
C GLY A 115 -6.67 11.97 -2.39
N GLY A 116 -7.47 11.25 -3.16
CA GLY A 116 -8.32 10.18 -2.63
C GLY A 116 -7.55 8.87 -2.49
N SER A 117 -8.00 8.01 -1.58
CA SER A 117 -7.37 6.71 -1.31
C SER A 117 -7.57 5.67 -2.41
N GLY A 118 -8.56 5.86 -3.28
CA GLY A 118 -8.96 4.80 -4.22
C GLY A 118 -9.34 3.52 -3.47
N GLY A 119 -8.89 2.37 -3.97
CA GLY A 119 -9.12 1.06 -3.35
C GLY A 119 -8.07 0.67 -2.31
N HIS A 120 -7.32 1.60 -1.69
CA HIS A 120 -6.22 1.28 -0.77
C HIS A 120 -6.70 0.47 0.45
N ALA A 121 -7.71 0.97 1.17
CA ALA A 121 -8.28 0.28 2.32
C ALA A 121 -8.99 -1.03 1.94
N ASP A 122 -9.67 -1.05 0.79
CA ASP A 122 -10.40 -2.23 0.32
C ASP A 122 -9.46 -3.36 -0.07
N THR A 123 -8.37 -3.05 -0.76
CA THR A 123 -7.38 -4.08 -1.16
C THR A 123 -6.56 -4.55 0.02
N ALA A 124 -6.24 -3.68 0.99
CA ALA A 124 -5.62 -4.09 2.24
C ALA A 124 -6.50 -5.08 3.02
N ALA A 125 -7.80 -4.77 3.14
CA ALA A 125 -8.75 -5.65 3.82
C ALA A 125 -9.06 -6.95 3.06
N GLY A 126 -8.99 -6.92 1.73
CA GLY A 126 -9.34 -8.07 0.88
C GLY A 126 -8.20 -9.07 0.68
N ALA A 127 -6.96 -8.61 0.61
CA ALA A 127 -5.80 -9.46 0.34
C ALA A 127 -5.46 -10.36 1.53
N LYS A 128 -4.86 -11.53 1.28
CA LYS A 128 -4.36 -12.41 2.34
C LYS A 128 -3.16 -11.82 3.09
N LEU A 129 -2.39 -10.95 2.42
CA LEU A 129 -1.25 -10.24 3.01
C LEU A 129 -1.17 -8.81 2.46
N ALA A 130 -1.29 -7.82 3.33
CA ALA A 130 -1.17 -6.41 2.98
C ALA A 130 0.21 -5.87 3.39
N ILE A 131 1.00 -5.47 2.40
CA ILE A 131 2.38 -5.00 2.57
C ILE A 131 2.43 -3.50 2.25
N ILE A 132 2.81 -2.70 3.23
CA ILE A 132 3.12 -1.29 3.01
C ILE A 132 4.60 -1.16 2.68
N VAL A 133 4.93 -0.50 1.58
CA VAL A 133 6.31 -0.17 1.20
C VAL A 133 6.48 1.34 1.18
N SER A 134 7.33 1.84 2.05
CA SER A 134 7.60 3.27 2.18
C SER A 134 9.06 3.51 2.56
N LYS A 135 9.58 4.70 2.27
CA LYS A 135 10.82 5.13 2.91
C LYS A 135 10.53 5.43 4.38
N LEU A 136 11.44 5.05 5.27
CA LEU A 136 11.34 5.44 6.67
C LEU A 136 11.40 6.96 6.82
N VAL A 137 12.33 7.59 6.06
CA VAL A 137 12.47 9.05 6.01
C VAL A 137 12.47 9.51 4.55
N ASN A 138 11.59 10.44 4.22
CA ASN A 138 11.50 11.05 2.90
C ASN A 138 11.65 12.57 3.01
N ALA A 139 12.63 13.16 2.30
CA ALA A 139 12.90 14.60 2.29
C ALA A 139 13.01 15.23 3.70
N ARG A 140 13.64 14.53 4.65
CA ARG A 140 13.82 14.87 6.07
C ARG A 140 12.53 14.80 6.91
N VAL A 141 11.46 14.25 6.37
CA VAL A 141 10.21 14.01 7.09
C VAL A 141 10.07 12.50 7.32
N SER A 142 9.76 12.10 8.55
CA SER A 142 9.47 10.71 8.86
C SER A 142 8.14 10.29 8.22
N CYS A 143 8.12 9.14 7.54
CA CYS A 143 6.88 8.51 7.11
C CYS A 143 6.25 7.68 8.23
N LEU A 144 7.06 7.25 9.21
CA LEU A 144 6.57 6.57 10.40
C LEU A 144 6.42 7.58 11.53
N VAL A 145 5.21 7.65 12.11
CA VAL A 145 4.80 8.67 13.09
C VAL A 145 4.10 8.02 14.29
N ASP A 146 3.96 8.75 15.40
CA ASP A 146 3.20 8.24 16.57
C ASP A 146 1.71 8.06 16.24
N ARG A 147 1.15 8.95 15.42
CA ARG A 147 -0.22 8.89 14.90
C ARG A 147 -0.27 9.58 13.52
N VAL A 148 -0.91 8.92 12.56
CA VAL A 148 -1.11 9.50 11.23
C VAL A 148 -1.98 10.74 11.25
N THR A 149 -1.71 11.67 10.33
CA THR A 149 -2.50 12.90 10.16
C THR A 149 -3.95 12.57 9.79
N THR A 150 -4.18 11.54 8.99
CA THR A 150 -5.53 11.08 8.62
C THR A 150 -5.51 9.57 8.48
N VAL A 151 -6.38 8.87 9.17
CA VAL A 151 -6.56 7.43 8.97
C VAL A 151 -7.28 7.20 7.65
N THR A 152 -6.59 6.61 6.68
CA THR A 152 -7.16 6.20 5.40
C THR A 152 -7.40 4.70 5.34
N THR A 153 -6.45 3.93 5.86
CA THR A 153 -6.52 2.47 5.94
C THR A 153 -6.29 2.05 7.38
N PRO A 154 -7.24 1.32 8.00
CA PRO A 154 -7.10 0.84 9.37
C PRO A 154 -5.93 -0.14 9.51
N GLY A 155 -5.20 -0.02 10.62
CA GLY A 155 -4.01 -0.82 10.87
C GLY A 155 -4.28 -2.32 11.07
N ASP A 156 -5.49 -2.69 11.48
CA ASP A 156 -5.92 -4.08 11.60
C ASP A 156 -6.01 -4.80 10.23
N THR A 157 -5.93 -4.07 9.12
CA THR A 157 -5.86 -4.62 7.76
C THR A 157 -4.45 -4.62 7.16
N VAL A 158 -3.45 -4.10 7.89
CA VAL A 158 -2.06 -4.03 7.44
C VAL A 158 -1.22 -5.08 8.16
N ASP A 159 -0.43 -5.84 7.41
CA ASP A 159 0.34 -6.96 7.94
C ASP A 159 1.83 -6.65 8.09
N VAL A 160 2.40 -5.95 7.12
CA VAL A 160 3.84 -5.73 7.03
C VAL A 160 4.15 -4.31 6.58
N LEU A 161 5.09 -3.66 7.25
CA LEU A 161 5.76 -2.45 6.78
C LEU A 161 7.19 -2.81 6.33
N VAL A 162 7.53 -2.46 5.11
CA VAL A 162 8.88 -2.60 4.54
C VAL A 162 9.48 -1.23 4.29
N THR A 163 10.67 -1.01 4.84
CA THR A 163 11.44 0.23 4.66
C THR A 163 12.88 -0.08 4.26
N GLU A 164 13.63 0.95 3.86
CA GLU A 164 15.07 0.81 3.60
C GLU A 164 15.91 0.59 4.86
N ARG A 165 15.30 0.60 6.04
CA ARG A 165 15.95 0.43 7.34
C ARG A 165 15.53 -0.83 8.07
N GLY A 166 14.61 -1.58 7.51
CA GLY A 166 14.14 -2.82 8.10
C GLY A 166 12.64 -3.02 7.89
N ILE A 167 12.14 -4.10 8.47
CA ILE A 167 10.78 -4.58 8.30
C ILE A 167 10.11 -4.62 9.66
N ALA A 168 8.89 -4.09 9.75
CA ALA A 168 8.00 -4.33 10.88
C ALA A 168 6.83 -5.20 10.44
N ILE A 169 6.56 -6.25 11.22
CA ILE A 169 5.46 -7.19 10.96
C ILE A 169 4.44 -7.04 12.08
N HIS A 170 3.17 -6.92 11.71
CA HIS A 170 2.10 -6.75 12.69
C HIS A 170 2.15 -7.89 13.72
N PRO A 171 2.08 -7.62 15.04
CA PRO A 171 2.26 -8.61 16.10
C PRO A 171 1.32 -9.82 16.04
N ARG A 172 0.18 -9.71 15.35
CA ARG A 172 -0.72 -10.86 15.12
C ARG A 172 -0.09 -11.99 14.31
N HIS A 173 0.98 -11.72 13.56
CA HIS A 173 1.67 -12.69 12.70
C HIS A 173 2.91 -13.29 13.36
N THR A 174 2.81 -13.78 14.59
CA THR A 174 3.94 -14.36 15.36
C THR A 174 4.69 -15.43 14.59
N ASN A 175 3.96 -16.36 13.95
CA ASN A 175 4.59 -17.44 13.16
C ASN A 175 5.40 -16.90 11.97
N LEU A 176 4.95 -15.83 11.32
CA LEU A 176 5.69 -15.21 10.22
C LEU A 176 6.96 -14.53 10.73
N ILE A 177 6.87 -13.85 11.88
CA ILE A 177 8.02 -13.19 12.53
C ILE A 177 9.09 -14.23 12.88
N GLU A 178 8.70 -15.31 13.55
CA GLU A 178 9.60 -16.39 13.95
C GLU A 178 10.26 -17.03 12.73
N LYS A 179 9.46 -17.43 11.74
CA LYS A 179 9.96 -18.03 10.51
C LYS A 179 10.97 -17.15 9.78
N LEU A 180 10.69 -15.87 9.61
CA LEU A 180 11.60 -14.97 8.90
C LEU A 180 12.88 -14.71 9.69
N LYS A 181 12.82 -14.63 11.03
CA LYS A 181 14.02 -14.51 11.88
C LYS A 181 14.90 -15.75 11.83
N GLU A 182 14.32 -16.94 11.70
CA GLU A 182 15.06 -18.20 11.63
C GLU A 182 15.62 -18.49 10.24
N GLU A 183 14.84 -18.22 9.19
CA GLU A 183 15.16 -18.63 7.83
C GLU A 183 15.87 -17.55 7.00
N THR A 184 15.96 -16.31 7.50
CA THR A 184 16.51 -15.19 6.74
C THR A 184 17.42 -14.29 7.58
N ASN A 185 18.21 -13.44 6.91
CA ASN A 185 19.02 -12.41 7.54
C ASN A 185 18.31 -11.02 7.50
N LEU A 186 16.98 -11.00 7.37
CA LEU A 186 16.23 -9.76 7.32
C LEU A 186 16.25 -9.07 8.68
N GLU A 187 16.43 -7.76 8.69
CA GLU A 187 16.34 -6.93 9.89
C GLU A 187 14.88 -6.69 10.23
N ILE A 188 14.37 -7.45 11.21
CA ILE A 188 12.98 -7.39 11.66
C ILE A 188 12.95 -6.68 13.01
N PHE A 189 12.25 -5.57 13.03
CA PHE A 189 12.04 -4.68 14.18
C PHE A 189 10.58 -4.71 14.62
N THR A 190 10.30 -4.23 15.82
CA THR A 190 8.96 -3.74 16.13
C THR A 190 8.72 -2.40 15.42
N ILE A 191 7.46 -2.01 15.28
CA ILE A 191 7.16 -0.73 14.63
C ILE A 191 7.66 0.45 15.46
N GLU A 192 7.68 0.30 16.80
CA GLU A 192 8.21 1.29 17.74
C GLU A 192 9.72 1.44 17.59
N GLU A 193 10.48 0.35 17.44
CA GLU A 193 11.91 0.39 17.18
C GLU A 193 12.23 1.12 15.87
N LEU A 194 11.46 0.86 14.79
CA LEU A 194 11.60 1.61 13.54
C LEU A 194 11.26 3.11 13.71
N LEU A 195 10.26 3.43 14.53
CA LEU A 195 9.92 4.81 14.84
C LEU A 195 11.07 5.53 15.59
N ASP A 196 11.69 4.87 16.53
CA ASP A 196 12.86 5.41 17.25
C ASP A 196 14.05 5.65 16.31
N ILE A 197 14.28 4.72 15.37
CA ILE A 197 15.28 4.90 14.31
C ILE A 197 14.91 6.14 13.46
N ALA A 198 13.65 6.28 13.03
CA ALA A 198 13.22 7.44 12.26
C ALA A 198 13.45 8.76 13.02
N LYS A 199 13.03 8.81 14.30
CA LYS A 199 13.21 9.98 15.17
C LYS A 199 14.67 10.35 15.38
N SER A 200 15.58 9.37 15.36
CA SER A 200 17.03 9.64 15.47
C SER A 200 17.57 10.44 14.28
N PHE A 201 16.95 10.33 13.10
CA PHE A 201 17.35 11.09 11.90
C PHE A 201 16.59 12.41 11.73
N THR A 202 15.30 12.45 12.12
CA THR A 202 14.43 13.60 11.83
C THR A 202 14.11 14.44 13.05
N GLY A 203 14.34 13.92 14.25
CA GLY A 203 13.77 14.46 15.48
C GLY A 203 12.26 14.14 15.57
N GLN A 204 11.58 14.74 16.53
CA GLN A 204 10.14 14.58 16.71
C GLN A 204 9.41 15.31 15.58
N PRO A 205 8.54 14.63 14.80
CA PRO A 205 7.73 15.28 13.79
C PRO A 205 6.85 16.39 14.40
N ARG A 206 6.73 17.50 13.70
CA ARG A 206 5.82 18.56 14.12
C ARG A 206 4.39 18.15 13.80
N ALA A 207 3.57 17.92 14.83
CA ALA A 207 2.15 17.63 14.64
C ALA A 207 1.42 18.82 14.02
N VAL A 208 0.54 18.57 13.07
CA VAL A 208 -0.37 19.56 12.51
C VAL A 208 -1.47 19.86 13.52
N THR A 209 -1.66 21.15 13.82
CA THR A 209 -2.77 21.57 14.68
C THR A 209 -4.06 21.56 13.87
N ARG A 210 -4.97 20.65 14.21
CA ARG A 210 -6.30 20.57 13.60
C ARG A 210 -7.18 21.71 14.14
N GLY A 211 -7.84 22.42 13.23
CA GLY A 211 -8.91 23.36 13.60
C GLY A 211 -10.23 22.65 13.85
N GLU A 212 -11.24 23.40 14.28
CA GLU A 212 -12.58 22.84 14.63
C GLU A 212 -13.43 22.50 13.39
N ARG A 213 -13.14 23.13 12.23
CA ARG A 213 -13.95 22.96 11.02
C ARG A 213 -13.59 21.67 10.29
N VAL A 214 -14.51 20.71 10.26
CA VAL A 214 -14.42 19.51 9.41
C VAL A 214 -14.70 19.93 7.96
N VAL A 215 -13.81 19.53 7.04
CA VAL A 215 -13.91 19.82 5.59
C VAL A 215 -14.21 18.58 4.77
N ALA A 216 -13.88 17.39 5.30
CA ALA A 216 -14.19 16.09 4.69
C ALA A 216 -14.18 14.99 5.76
N HIS A 217 -14.63 13.80 5.37
CA HIS A 217 -14.57 12.60 6.19
C HIS A 217 -13.82 11.50 5.44
N SER A 218 -12.90 10.82 6.14
CA SER A 218 -12.37 9.54 5.69
C SER A 218 -13.31 8.44 6.14
N LEU A 219 -13.95 7.76 5.19
CA LEU A 219 -14.89 6.67 5.46
C LEU A 219 -14.26 5.33 5.10
N TYR A 220 -14.53 4.33 5.91
CA TYR A 220 -14.16 2.96 5.62
C TYR A 220 -15.14 2.33 4.62
N ARG A 221 -14.82 1.16 4.11
CA ARG A 221 -15.56 0.40 3.09
C ARG A 221 -17.03 0.08 3.44
N ASP A 222 -17.36 0.04 4.72
CA ASP A 222 -18.72 -0.19 5.26
C ASP A 222 -19.45 1.11 5.60
N GLY A 223 -18.84 2.27 5.29
CA GLY A 223 -19.37 3.58 5.63
C GLY A 223 -19.01 4.08 7.03
N THR A 224 -18.28 3.31 7.82
CA THR A 224 -17.81 3.75 9.16
C THR A 224 -16.86 4.93 9.02
N LEU A 225 -17.04 5.94 9.88
CA LEU A 225 -16.12 7.09 9.95
C LEU A 225 -14.79 6.65 10.54
N LEU A 226 -13.73 6.75 9.73
CA LEU A 226 -12.35 6.48 10.18
C LEU A 226 -11.74 7.72 10.84
N ASP A 227 -11.80 8.86 10.15
CA ASP A 227 -11.22 10.10 10.65
C ASP A 227 -11.89 11.33 10.01
N PRO A 228 -12.16 12.41 10.78
CA PRO A 228 -12.54 13.69 10.22
C PRO A 228 -11.30 14.42 9.70
N ILE A 229 -11.37 14.91 8.47
CA ILE A 229 -10.35 15.80 7.89
C ILE A 229 -10.74 17.23 8.27
N CYS A 230 -9.95 17.84 9.14
CA CYS A 230 -10.19 19.19 9.63
C CYS A 230 -9.35 20.22 8.88
N ARG A 231 -9.88 21.45 8.79
CA ARG A 231 -9.05 22.59 8.40
C ARG A 231 -7.88 22.73 9.37
N ILE A 232 -6.71 23.06 8.85
CA ILE A 232 -5.55 23.38 9.69
C ILE A 232 -5.82 24.67 10.44
N ALA A 233 -5.48 24.72 11.72
CA ALA A 233 -5.50 25.96 12.50
C ALA A 233 -4.41 26.90 11.98
N GLU A 234 -4.75 28.16 11.83
CA GLU A 234 -3.83 29.23 11.43
C GLU A 234 -2.85 29.58 12.54
#